data_a34d206c0984550d884823dae6ce9f84
#
_entry.id   a34d206c0984550d884823dae6ce9f84
#
_cell.length_a   1.000
_cell.length_b   1.000
_cell.length_c   1.000
_cell.angle_alpha   90.00
_cell.angle_beta   90.00
_cell.angle_gamma   90.00
#
_symmetry.space_group_name_H-M   'P 1'
#
loop_
_entity.id
_entity.type
_entity.pdbx_description
1 polymer ?
#
loop_
_entity_poly.entity_id
_entity_poly.type
_entity_poly.pdbx_seq_one_letter_code
_entity_poly.pdbx_strand_id
1 'polypeptide(L)'
;MRDFIRKSKADGKTKMIFDLRGNGGGNAILGYDTFKQVYPQAEQEPFGGTRFRANDALNQAGKITQDFLAGKTFAQSNATVFTEAFGRGVTQDDIFGFTSSFNYQHTLDANNKVFRSWEQLFGPDEFNNDTFTTTLRYNYSDSISTTYTGFSVIGFGANLNETKTPQPFQAQDMVMLHDGMCSSTCAIVSELLKNQGAVRTIAIGGRPQPGPMQGIGGTKGAQVFSWDDIQVRMQAVFFLGSPAQRTQWNNTDLGRTAFATQLFTRSAYQGGRIAGGVNLKDNLRQGDASKTPLEFMYEAADCRMFFTAPMISDVTQVWKGVVDRMFKTEGRTMCVEGSTMDKTSVSGGGQFRGGDGKINPFAGAATGNGSRGSNNPQQFTGAAKGRAEERVWWVVTGLMMMGMMVM
;
A
#
# COMPACT_ATOMS: atom_id res chain seq x y z
N MET A 1 -10.69 -13.95 9.10
CA MET A 1 -9.59 -14.81 8.63
C MET A 1 -9.26 -15.92 9.63
N ARG A 2 -9.06 -15.66 10.93
CA ARG A 2 -8.75 -16.69 11.94
C ARG A 2 -9.70 -17.89 11.90
N ASP A 3 -11.02 -17.65 11.91
CA ASP A 3 -12.01 -18.73 11.84
C ASP A 3 -11.93 -19.52 10.54
N PHE A 4 -11.68 -18.85 9.44
CA PHE A 4 -11.47 -19.49 8.14
C PHE A 4 -10.25 -20.44 8.19
N ILE A 5 -9.10 -19.96 8.68
CA ILE A 5 -7.89 -20.79 8.83
C ILE A 5 -8.17 -21.97 9.75
N ARG A 6 -8.78 -21.73 10.91
CA ARG A 6 -9.12 -22.78 11.89
C ARG A 6 -10.01 -23.87 11.29
N LYS A 7 -11.12 -23.48 10.62
CA LYS A 7 -12.03 -24.42 9.96
C LYS A 7 -11.33 -25.18 8.85
N SER A 8 -10.57 -24.50 8.01
CA SER A 8 -9.83 -25.13 6.92
C SER A 8 -8.81 -26.18 7.40
N LYS A 9 -8.11 -25.89 8.49
CA LYS A 9 -7.20 -26.89 9.12
C LYS A 9 -7.97 -28.06 9.69
N ALA A 10 -9.11 -27.83 10.34
CA ALA A 10 -9.98 -28.90 10.84
C ALA A 10 -10.51 -29.80 9.71
N ASP A 11 -10.77 -29.22 8.53
CA ASP A 11 -11.20 -29.94 7.34
C ASP A 11 -10.02 -30.57 6.56
N GLY A 12 -8.83 -30.61 7.13
CA GLY A 12 -7.65 -31.25 6.55
C GLY A 12 -7.05 -30.49 5.33
N LYS A 13 -7.40 -29.22 5.13
CA LYS A 13 -6.87 -28.43 4.00
C LYS A 13 -5.39 -28.13 4.21
N THR A 14 -4.59 -28.33 3.16
CA THR A 14 -3.13 -28.23 3.20
C THR A 14 -2.58 -27.10 2.32
N LYS A 15 -3.35 -26.56 1.41
CA LYS A 15 -2.94 -25.49 0.47
C LYS A 15 -3.82 -24.26 0.61
N MET A 16 -3.25 -23.08 0.38
CA MET A 16 -3.95 -21.79 0.49
C MET A 16 -3.67 -20.89 -0.72
N ILE A 17 -4.71 -20.36 -1.30
CA ILE A 17 -4.64 -19.35 -2.35
C ILE A 17 -5.14 -18.01 -1.77
N PHE A 18 -4.33 -16.97 -1.89
CA PHE A 18 -4.75 -15.59 -1.69
C PHE A 18 -5.18 -15.03 -3.05
N ASP A 19 -6.46 -14.96 -3.32
CA ASP A 19 -6.98 -14.32 -4.54
C ASP A 19 -7.07 -12.81 -4.33
N LEU A 20 -6.09 -12.09 -4.86
CA LEU A 20 -5.91 -10.65 -4.70
C LEU A 20 -6.27 -9.87 -5.96
N ARG A 21 -6.94 -10.50 -6.92
CA ARG A 21 -7.34 -9.86 -8.18
C ARG A 21 -8.31 -8.72 -7.94
N GLY A 22 -8.11 -7.62 -8.67
CA GLY A 22 -8.96 -6.44 -8.58
C GLY A 22 -9.00 -5.77 -7.19
N ASN A 23 -8.04 -6.05 -6.31
CA ASN A 23 -8.04 -5.56 -4.94
C ASN A 23 -7.42 -4.16 -4.85
N GLY A 24 -8.25 -3.15 -4.59
CA GLY A 24 -7.83 -1.76 -4.42
C GLY A 24 -7.20 -1.41 -3.07
N GLY A 25 -7.11 -2.36 -2.14
CA GLY A 25 -6.58 -2.12 -0.80
C GLY A 25 -7.65 -1.98 0.27
N GLY A 26 -7.35 -1.23 1.33
CA GLY A 26 -8.24 -1.02 2.48
C GLY A 26 -7.46 -0.54 3.71
N ASN A 27 -7.82 -1.02 4.90
CA ASN A 27 -7.17 -0.63 6.14
C ASN A 27 -5.78 -1.26 6.26
N ALA A 28 -4.73 -0.44 6.41
CA ALA A 28 -3.34 -0.90 6.47
C ALA A 28 -3.08 -1.82 7.67
N ILE A 29 -3.64 -1.50 8.85
CA ILE A 29 -3.47 -2.32 10.07
C ILE A 29 -4.03 -3.73 9.86
N LEU A 30 -5.18 -3.85 9.19
CA LEU A 30 -5.77 -5.14 8.83
C LEU A 30 -4.87 -5.94 7.87
N GLY A 31 -4.15 -5.26 7.00
CA GLY A 31 -3.16 -5.90 6.13
C GLY A 31 -1.99 -6.50 6.90
N TYR A 32 -1.46 -5.77 7.86
CA TYR A 32 -0.40 -6.27 8.75
C TYR A 32 -0.89 -7.43 9.61
N ASP A 33 -2.12 -7.34 10.15
CA ASP A 33 -2.73 -8.44 10.89
C ASP A 33 -2.94 -9.66 10.00
N THR A 34 -3.32 -9.47 8.73
CA THR A 34 -3.45 -10.56 7.75
C THR A 34 -2.14 -11.35 7.60
N PHE A 35 -1.01 -10.64 7.45
CA PHE A 35 0.30 -11.28 7.42
C PHE A 35 0.58 -12.05 8.72
N LYS A 36 0.34 -11.44 9.87
CA LYS A 36 0.57 -12.05 11.19
C LYS A 36 -0.36 -13.24 11.47
N GLN A 37 -1.54 -13.31 10.86
CA GLN A 37 -2.40 -14.50 10.97
C GLN A 37 -1.82 -15.74 10.27
N VAL A 38 -0.94 -15.54 9.30
CA VAL A 38 -0.25 -16.63 8.57
C VAL A 38 1.16 -16.87 9.11
N TYR A 39 1.80 -15.82 9.62
CA TYR A 39 3.13 -15.83 10.21
C TYR A 39 3.08 -15.26 11.64
N PRO A 40 2.50 -16.00 12.60
CA PRO A 40 2.25 -15.47 13.95
C PRO A 40 3.52 -15.29 14.80
N GLN A 41 4.63 -15.95 14.47
CA GLN A 41 5.84 -15.95 15.26
C GLN A 41 6.40 -14.51 15.46
N ALA A 42 7.01 -14.26 16.60
CA ALA A 42 7.53 -12.93 16.95
C ALA A 42 8.62 -12.47 15.97
N GLU A 43 9.44 -13.39 15.50
CA GLU A 43 10.54 -13.15 14.54
C GLU A 43 10.03 -12.69 13.18
N GLN A 44 8.77 -12.95 12.87
CA GLN A 44 8.10 -12.54 11.63
C GLN A 44 7.39 -11.19 11.81
N GLU A 45 8.12 -10.17 12.26
CA GLU A 45 7.58 -8.83 12.39
C GLU A 45 7.40 -8.17 11.01
N PRO A 46 6.18 -7.70 10.66
CA PRO A 46 5.97 -7.06 9.37
C PRO A 46 6.74 -5.73 9.28
N PHE A 47 7.61 -5.59 8.29
CA PHE A 47 8.46 -4.41 8.17
C PHE A 47 7.66 -3.14 7.87
N GLY A 48 6.87 -3.14 6.80
CA GLY A 48 6.01 -2.02 6.43
C GLY A 48 6.71 -0.66 6.39
N GLY A 49 7.95 -0.60 5.91
CA GLY A 49 8.73 0.63 5.85
C GLY A 49 8.17 1.60 4.82
N THR A 50 8.03 2.87 5.20
CA THR A 50 7.56 3.95 4.32
C THR A 50 8.36 5.23 4.57
N ARG A 51 8.26 6.21 3.66
CA ARG A 51 8.79 7.57 3.86
C ARG A 51 7.94 8.58 3.10
N PHE A 52 7.94 9.82 3.55
CA PHE A 52 7.41 10.94 2.80
C PHE A 52 8.50 11.60 1.96
N ARG A 53 8.12 12.24 0.86
CA ARG A 53 8.95 13.27 0.26
C ARG A 53 8.96 14.49 1.17
N ALA A 54 10.14 14.95 1.56
CA ALA A 54 10.29 16.08 2.47
C ALA A 54 9.99 17.41 1.75
N ASN A 55 9.18 18.24 2.38
CA ASN A 55 8.85 19.58 1.89
C ASN A 55 8.46 20.48 3.08
N ASP A 56 8.41 21.78 2.83
CA ASP A 56 8.18 22.78 3.88
C ASP A 56 6.79 22.66 4.51
N ALA A 57 5.74 22.37 3.74
CA ALA A 57 4.39 22.20 4.27
C ALA A 57 4.33 20.99 5.23
N LEU A 58 4.94 19.87 4.86
CA LEU A 58 5.03 18.68 5.70
C LEU A 58 5.81 18.98 6.99
N ASN A 59 6.96 19.67 6.86
CA ASN A 59 7.79 20.01 8.02
C ASN A 59 7.04 20.93 8.99
N GLN A 60 6.37 21.93 8.46
CA GLN A 60 5.56 22.84 9.28
C GLN A 60 4.40 22.10 9.94
N ALA A 61 3.69 21.24 9.21
CA ALA A 61 2.60 20.42 9.75
C ALA A 61 3.07 19.52 10.92
N GLY A 62 4.22 18.88 10.77
CA GLY A 62 4.77 18.04 11.83
C GLY A 62 5.17 18.82 13.08
N LYS A 63 5.83 19.98 12.93
CA LYS A 63 6.18 20.86 14.06
C LYS A 63 4.95 21.35 14.83
N ILE A 64 3.92 21.78 14.11
CA ILE A 64 2.66 22.22 14.72
C ILE A 64 1.99 21.05 15.45
N THR A 65 1.97 19.86 14.85
CA THR A 65 1.43 18.67 15.51
C THR A 65 2.23 18.30 16.75
N GLN A 66 3.54 18.39 16.72
CA GLN A 66 4.40 18.18 17.89
C GLN A 66 4.08 19.16 19.02
N ASP A 67 3.91 20.44 18.71
CA ASP A 67 3.54 21.45 19.71
C ASP A 67 2.12 21.22 20.28
N PHE A 68 1.19 20.77 19.45
CA PHE A 68 -0.13 20.34 19.90
C PHE A 68 -0.06 19.18 20.88
N LEU A 69 0.70 18.13 20.56
CA LEU A 69 0.89 16.96 21.43
C LEU A 69 1.57 17.31 22.75
N ALA A 70 2.42 18.33 22.75
CA ALA A 70 3.04 18.89 23.96
C ALA A 70 2.10 19.80 24.78
N GLY A 71 0.84 19.95 24.36
CA GLY A 71 -0.15 20.80 25.03
C GLY A 71 0.07 22.30 24.86
N LYS A 72 0.88 22.71 23.85
CA LYS A 72 1.28 24.11 23.69
C LYS A 72 0.34 24.93 22.80
N THR A 73 -0.49 24.31 21.97
CA THR A 73 -1.21 25.02 20.90
C THR A 73 -2.73 24.88 20.94
N PHE A 74 -3.27 23.87 21.58
CA PHE A 74 -4.72 23.67 21.62
C PHE A 74 -5.34 24.29 22.87
N ALA A 75 -5.92 25.48 22.71
CA ALA A 75 -6.85 26.01 23.71
C ALA A 75 -8.28 25.59 23.32
N GLN A 76 -9.18 25.48 24.32
CA GLN A 76 -10.63 25.19 24.08
C GLN A 76 -11.29 26.15 23.08
N SER A 77 -10.76 27.39 22.94
CA SER A 77 -11.18 28.37 21.94
C SER A 77 -11.02 27.90 20.49
N ASN A 78 -10.16 26.91 20.22
CA ASN A 78 -9.96 26.38 18.87
C ASN A 78 -11.06 25.40 18.44
N ALA A 79 -11.79 24.79 19.39
CA ALA A 79 -12.91 23.91 19.06
C ALA A 79 -13.99 24.64 18.23
N THR A 80 -14.26 25.91 18.54
CA THR A 80 -15.19 26.74 17.77
C THR A 80 -14.68 26.95 16.33
N VAL A 81 -13.41 27.27 16.17
CA VAL A 81 -12.79 27.49 14.86
C VAL A 81 -12.84 26.22 14.00
N PHE A 82 -12.58 25.06 14.61
CA PHE A 82 -12.71 23.78 13.92
C PHE A 82 -14.17 23.51 13.52
N THR A 83 -15.12 23.78 14.41
CA THR A 83 -16.55 23.61 14.13
C THR A 83 -17.01 24.49 12.97
N GLU A 84 -16.58 25.74 12.95
CA GLU A 84 -16.85 26.67 11.86
C GLU A 84 -16.21 26.22 10.54
N ALA A 85 -14.94 25.80 10.58
CA ALA A 85 -14.19 25.40 9.40
C ALA A 85 -14.71 24.10 8.75
N PHE A 86 -15.14 23.14 9.55
CA PHE A 86 -15.59 21.83 9.08
C PHE A 86 -17.12 21.70 9.04
N GLY A 87 -17.88 22.74 9.44
CA GLY A 87 -19.34 22.73 9.41
C GLY A 87 -20.02 21.72 10.35
N ARG A 88 -19.26 21.12 11.25
CA ARG A 88 -19.74 20.17 12.27
C ARG A 88 -18.88 20.24 13.52
N GLY A 89 -19.41 19.75 14.63
CA GLY A 89 -18.59 19.58 15.83
C GLY A 89 -17.41 18.64 15.55
N VAL A 90 -16.21 19.05 15.94
CA VAL A 90 -14.97 18.29 15.79
C VAL A 90 -14.49 17.88 17.18
N THR A 91 -14.36 16.59 17.37
CA THR A 91 -13.87 16.01 18.63
C THR A 91 -12.34 16.02 18.69
N GLN A 92 -11.78 15.79 19.85
CA GLN A 92 -10.33 15.61 20.00
C GLN A 92 -9.84 14.40 19.18
N ASP A 93 -10.65 13.33 19.10
CA ASP A 93 -10.32 12.14 18.31
C ASP A 93 -10.30 12.45 16.80
N ASP A 94 -11.20 13.29 16.30
CA ASP A 94 -11.14 13.78 14.92
C ASP A 94 -9.82 14.50 14.64
N ILE A 95 -9.38 15.37 15.57
CA ILE A 95 -8.12 16.10 15.43
C ILE A 95 -6.93 15.15 15.42
N PHE A 96 -6.91 14.16 16.31
CA PHE A 96 -5.89 13.11 16.30
C PHE A 96 -5.89 12.33 14.98
N GLY A 97 -7.07 12.00 14.44
CA GLY A 97 -7.20 11.35 13.15
C GLY A 97 -6.62 12.18 12.00
N PHE A 98 -6.96 13.47 11.92
CA PHE A 98 -6.44 14.37 10.89
C PHE A 98 -4.93 14.61 10.99
N THR A 99 -4.38 14.69 12.21
CA THR A 99 -2.95 14.95 12.45
C THR A 99 -2.11 13.67 12.50
N SER A 100 -2.71 12.48 12.49
CA SER A 100 -2.03 11.19 12.65
C SER A 100 -0.85 10.98 11.68
N SER A 101 -0.98 11.46 10.45
CA SER A 101 0.10 11.37 9.44
C SER A 101 1.33 12.23 9.79
N PHE A 102 1.19 13.22 10.67
CA PHE A 102 2.24 14.13 11.10
C PHE A 102 2.68 13.88 12.55
N ASN A 103 2.13 12.85 13.18
CA ASN A 103 2.42 12.51 14.56
C ASN A 103 3.57 11.50 14.65
N TYR A 104 4.73 11.97 15.07
CA TYR A 104 5.92 11.12 15.21
C TYR A 104 5.77 10.02 16.26
N GLN A 105 4.87 10.18 17.25
CA GLN A 105 4.69 9.23 18.36
C GLN A 105 4.01 7.92 17.93
N HIS A 106 3.28 7.93 16.79
CA HIS A 106 2.58 6.75 16.26
C HIS A 106 3.46 5.88 15.35
N THR A 107 4.72 6.26 15.18
CA THR A 107 5.62 5.63 14.24
C THR A 107 6.92 5.20 14.90
N LEU A 108 7.56 4.21 14.29
CA LEU A 108 8.89 3.74 14.66
C LEU A 108 9.85 4.03 13.51
N ASP A 109 11.13 4.13 13.80
CA ASP A 109 12.18 4.15 12.79
C ASP A 109 12.38 2.77 12.13
N ALA A 110 13.28 2.66 11.17
CA ALA A 110 13.59 1.40 10.49
C ALA A 110 14.09 0.30 11.45
N ASN A 111 14.59 0.66 12.62
CA ASN A 111 15.14 -0.22 13.64
C ASN A 111 14.21 -0.45 14.85
N ASN A 112 12.90 -0.20 14.69
CA ASN A 112 11.89 -0.33 15.75
C ASN A 112 12.08 0.58 16.97
N LYS A 113 12.75 1.71 16.81
CA LYS A 113 12.89 2.70 17.87
C LYS A 113 11.87 3.81 17.70
N VAL A 114 11.27 4.25 18.79
CA VAL A 114 10.38 5.41 18.81
C VAL A 114 11.14 6.67 18.45
N PHE A 115 10.55 7.51 17.65
CA PHE A 115 11.06 8.86 17.40
C PHE A 115 10.87 9.73 18.67
N ARG A 116 11.86 10.55 18.95
CA ARG A 116 11.84 11.45 20.12
C ARG A 116 11.28 12.83 19.79
N SER A 117 11.29 13.18 18.53
CA SER A 117 10.77 14.45 18.03
C SER A 117 10.40 14.35 16.54
N TRP A 118 9.66 15.34 16.06
CA TRP A 118 9.37 15.49 14.66
C TRP A 118 10.63 15.67 13.81
N GLU A 119 11.62 16.42 14.31
CA GLU A 119 12.87 16.65 13.59
C GLU A 119 13.63 15.35 13.33
N GLN A 120 13.61 14.42 14.29
CA GLN A 120 14.22 13.11 14.10
C GLN A 120 13.49 12.29 13.00
N LEU A 121 12.15 12.36 12.95
CA LEU A 121 11.37 11.73 11.91
C LEU A 121 11.57 12.41 10.56
N PHE A 122 11.53 13.72 10.53
CA PHE A 122 11.60 14.49 9.29
C PHE A 122 12.97 14.32 8.60
N GLY A 123 14.06 14.30 9.31
CA GLY A 123 15.42 14.24 8.77
C GLY A 123 15.91 15.62 8.34
N PRO A 124 15.97 15.97 7.03
CA PRO A 124 15.67 15.09 5.89
C PRO A 124 16.85 14.20 5.47
N ASP A 125 16.53 13.05 4.86
CA ASP A 125 17.51 12.18 4.18
C ASP A 125 17.57 12.53 2.69
N GLU A 126 18.76 12.61 2.12
CA GLU A 126 18.96 12.82 0.68
C GLU A 126 18.92 11.49 -0.08
N PHE A 127 18.23 11.48 -1.21
CA PHE A 127 18.15 10.33 -2.12
C PHE A 127 17.91 10.81 -3.55
N ASN A 128 18.79 10.43 -4.49
CA ASN A 128 18.70 10.81 -5.91
C ASN A 128 18.48 12.31 -6.16
N ASN A 129 19.23 13.16 -5.47
CA ASN A 129 19.13 14.63 -5.52
C ASN A 129 17.75 15.18 -5.09
N ASP A 130 17.05 14.45 -4.26
CA ASP A 130 15.78 14.86 -3.66
C ASP A 130 15.82 14.55 -2.15
N THR A 131 14.89 15.10 -1.39
CA THR A 131 14.84 14.98 0.06
C THR A 131 13.62 14.22 0.50
N PHE A 132 13.84 13.33 1.47
CA PHE A 132 12.79 12.48 2.05
C PHE A 132 12.89 12.48 3.56
N THR A 133 11.81 12.11 4.25
CA THR A 133 11.88 11.80 5.68
C THR A 133 12.73 10.55 5.90
N THR A 134 13.17 10.33 7.14
CA THR A 134 13.72 9.04 7.52
C THR A 134 12.68 7.93 7.28
N THR A 135 13.13 6.69 7.13
CA THR A 135 12.21 5.56 7.02
C THR A 135 11.40 5.42 8.29
N LEU A 136 10.10 5.35 8.16
CA LEU A 136 9.15 5.19 9.26
C LEU A 136 8.32 3.92 9.08
N ARG A 137 7.91 3.35 10.22
CA ARG A 137 7.09 2.13 10.32
C ARG A 137 5.91 2.38 11.26
N TYR A 138 4.85 1.63 11.09
CA TYR A 138 3.75 1.69 12.06
C TYR A 138 4.18 1.12 13.41
N ASN A 139 3.78 1.79 14.50
CA ASN A 139 3.86 1.23 15.83
C ASN A 139 2.60 0.41 16.12
N TYR A 140 2.65 -0.88 15.89
CA TYR A 140 1.49 -1.77 16.10
C TYR A 140 1.08 -1.92 17.58
N SER A 141 1.92 -1.49 18.52
CA SER A 141 1.60 -1.47 19.95
C SER A 141 0.98 -0.15 20.40
N ASP A 142 0.93 0.86 19.53
CA ASP A 142 0.34 2.14 19.84
C ASP A 142 -1.20 2.03 19.97
N SER A 143 -1.70 2.40 21.16
CA SER A 143 -3.12 2.28 21.48
C SER A 143 -4.00 3.22 20.63
N ILE A 144 -3.50 4.39 20.26
CA ILE A 144 -4.27 5.36 19.48
C ILE A 144 -4.44 4.83 18.06
N SER A 145 -3.36 4.35 17.43
CA SER A 145 -3.42 3.76 16.09
C SER A 145 -4.37 2.56 16.03
N THR A 146 -4.34 1.69 17.03
CA THR A 146 -5.21 0.50 17.09
C THR A 146 -6.65 0.84 17.44
N THR A 147 -6.89 1.77 18.38
CA THR A 147 -8.23 2.21 18.76
C THR A 147 -8.91 2.95 17.61
N TYR A 148 -8.22 3.88 16.98
CA TYR A 148 -8.77 4.66 15.86
C TYR A 148 -9.15 3.80 14.64
N THR A 149 -8.35 2.76 14.35
CA THR A 149 -8.64 1.85 13.23
C THR A 149 -9.61 0.73 13.61
N GLY A 150 -9.84 0.49 14.90
CA GLY A 150 -10.67 -0.61 15.40
C GLY A 150 -10.04 -1.99 15.24
N PHE A 151 -8.76 -2.07 14.82
CA PHE A 151 -8.06 -3.33 14.59
C PHE A 151 -6.73 -3.36 15.36
N SER A 152 -6.37 -4.55 15.83
CA SER A 152 -5.08 -4.83 16.47
C SER A 152 -4.35 -5.94 15.70
N VAL A 153 -3.03 -5.89 15.72
CA VAL A 153 -2.17 -6.86 15.01
C VAL A 153 -1.77 -7.98 15.96
N ILE A 154 -1.83 -9.23 15.48
CA ILE A 154 -1.36 -10.41 16.26
C ILE A 154 0.12 -10.21 16.64
N GLY A 155 0.42 -10.47 17.90
CA GLY A 155 1.76 -10.35 18.47
C GLY A 155 2.11 -8.95 18.96
N PHE A 156 1.15 -8.01 18.93
CA PHE A 156 1.35 -6.65 19.40
C PHE A 156 0.21 -6.20 20.34
N GLY A 157 0.53 -5.30 21.24
CA GLY A 157 -0.47 -4.72 22.16
C GLY A 157 -1.25 -5.79 22.91
N ALA A 158 -2.57 -5.74 22.81
CA ALA A 158 -3.48 -6.68 23.49
C ALA A 158 -3.35 -8.13 22.99
N ASN A 159 -2.81 -8.34 21.79
CA ASN A 159 -2.69 -9.67 21.15
C ASN A 159 -1.27 -10.25 21.25
N LEU A 160 -0.46 -9.78 22.22
CA LEU A 160 0.95 -10.17 22.36
C LEU A 160 1.13 -11.69 22.55
N ASN A 161 0.23 -12.36 23.27
CA ASN A 161 0.30 -13.79 23.54
C ASN A 161 -0.03 -14.69 22.34
N GLU A 162 -0.59 -14.15 21.27
CA GLU A 162 -1.01 -14.93 20.10
C GLU A 162 0.16 -15.37 19.20
N THR A 163 1.38 -14.90 19.46
CA THR A 163 2.61 -15.34 18.78
C THR A 163 2.94 -16.82 18.98
N LYS A 164 2.36 -17.45 19.99
CA LYS A 164 2.54 -18.89 20.29
C LYS A 164 1.72 -19.82 19.38
N THR A 165 0.83 -19.27 18.57
CA THR A 165 0.05 -20.05 17.60
C THR A 165 0.98 -20.63 16.53
N PRO A 166 0.89 -21.94 16.22
CA PRO A 166 1.69 -22.53 15.14
C PRO A 166 1.36 -21.88 13.79
N GLN A 167 2.35 -21.76 12.93
CA GLN A 167 2.14 -21.31 11.56
C GLN A 167 1.19 -22.27 10.82
N PRO A 168 0.07 -21.78 10.28
CA PRO A 168 -0.99 -22.66 9.75
C PRO A 168 -0.62 -23.33 8.42
N PHE A 169 0.14 -22.65 7.56
CA PHE A 169 0.57 -23.13 6.25
C PHE A 169 2.05 -22.77 6.03
N GLN A 170 2.82 -23.65 5.41
CA GLN A 170 4.18 -23.35 5.01
C GLN A 170 4.20 -22.47 3.74
N ALA A 171 5.27 -21.74 3.50
CA ALA A 171 5.39 -20.86 2.34
C ALA A 171 5.11 -21.55 1.00
N GLN A 172 5.65 -22.77 0.83
CA GLN A 172 5.44 -23.59 -0.37
C GLN A 172 4.00 -24.08 -0.56
N ASP A 173 3.18 -24.01 0.51
CA ASP A 173 1.78 -24.41 0.52
C ASP A 173 0.84 -23.22 0.28
N MET A 174 1.41 -22.05 0.05
CA MET A 174 0.67 -20.81 -0.20
C MET A 174 1.02 -20.23 -1.56
N VAL A 175 0.07 -19.51 -2.16
CA VAL A 175 0.26 -18.77 -3.40
C VAL A 175 -0.63 -17.52 -3.42
N MET A 176 -0.11 -16.43 -3.95
CA MET A 176 -0.88 -15.23 -4.26
C MET A 176 -1.24 -15.19 -5.73
N LEU A 177 -2.52 -14.99 -6.03
CA LEU A 177 -3.05 -14.79 -7.38
C LEU A 177 -3.30 -13.31 -7.61
N HIS A 178 -2.71 -12.75 -8.65
CA HIS A 178 -2.84 -11.35 -9.05
C HIS A 178 -3.29 -11.22 -10.51
N ASP A 179 -3.79 -10.03 -10.88
CA ASP A 179 -4.18 -9.67 -12.23
C ASP A 179 -3.54 -8.37 -12.73
N GLY A 180 -2.54 -7.87 -12.01
CA GLY A 180 -1.90 -6.58 -12.26
C GLY A 180 -2.47 -5.45 -11.40
N MET A 181 -3.67 -5.59 -10.86
CA MET A 181 -4.29 -4.60 -9.99
C MET A 181 -4.28 -5.06 -8.52
N CYS A 182 -3.45 -4.42 -7.73
CA CYS A 182 -3.37 -4.63 -6.29
C CYS A 182 -2.76 -3.37 -5.68
N SER A 183 -3.55 -2.57 -4.97
CA SER A 183 -3.13 -1.24 -4.53
C SER A 183 -3.16 -1.11 -3.01
N SER A 184 -2.43 -0.13 -2.47
CA SER A 184 -2.49 0.23 -1.05
C SER A 184 -2.22 -0.98 -0.15
N THR A 185 -3.13 -1.31 0.77
CA THR A 185 -2.99 -2.45 1.69
C THR A 185 -2.80 -3.79 0.98
N CYS A 186 -3.41 -3.99 -0.19
CA CYS A 186 -3.16 -5.18 -1.01
C CYS A 186 -1.69 -5.29 -1.40
N ALA A 187 -1.07 -4.20 -1.82
CA ALA A 187 0.36 -4.16 -2.16
C ALA A 187 1.24 -4.42 -0.92
N ILE A 188 0.87 -3.88 0.24
CA ILE A 188 1.56 -4.13 1.52
C ILE A 188 1.52 -5.62 1.88
N VAL A 189 0.33 -6.24 1.86
CA VAL A 189 0.18 -7.68 2.15
C VAL A 189 0.98 -8.52 1.18
N SER A 190 0.93 -8.19 -0.11
CA SER A 190 1.67 -8.91 -1.15
C SER A 190 3.17 -8.79 -0.95
N GLU A 191 3.68 -7.60 -0.61
CA GLU A 191 5.10 -7.39 -0.32
C GLU A 191 5.56 -8.23 0.88
N LEU A 192 4.80 -8.22 1.98
CA LEU A 192 5.11 -8.99 3.17
C LEU A 192 5.09 -10.49 2.91
N LEU A 193 4.03 -11.00 2.29
CA LEU A 193 3.90 -12.43 1.99
C LEU A 193 4.99 -12.90 1.03
N LYS A 194 5.35 -12.06 0.03
CA LYS A 194 6.35 -12.40 -0.96
C LYS A 194 7.77 -12.34 -0.40
N ASN A 195 8.17 -11.21 0.18
CA ASN A 195 9.55 -10.97 0.57
C ASN A 195 9.89 -11.49 1.96
N GLN A 196 9.03 -11.29 2.96
CA GLN A 196 9.25 -11.83 4.29
C GLN A 196 8.74 -13.26 4.44
N GLY A 197 7.61 -13.58 3.79
CA GLY A 197 6.96 -14.87 3.87
C GLY A 197 7.40 -15.90 2.83
N ALA A 198 8.17 -15.51 1.81
CA ALA A 198 8.59 -16.37 0.69
C ALA A 198 7.43 -17.05 -0.06
N VAL A 199 6.24 -16.44 -0.07
CA VAL A 199 5.06 -16.94 -0.77
C VAL A 199 5.16 -16.65 -2.26
N ARG A 200 4.98 -17.68 -3.08
CA ARG A 200 5.02 -17.56 -4.54
C ARG A 200 3.83 -16.82 -5.09
N THR A 201 4.01 -16.25 -6.29
CA THR A 201 3.00 -15.45 -6.98
C THR A 201 2.66 -16.03 -8.35
N ILE A 202 1.39 -15.93 -8.74
CA ILE A 202 0.93 -16.22 -10.10
C ILE A 202 0.11 -15.05 -10.59
N ALA A 203 0.38 -14.59 -11.83
CA ALA A 203 -0.38 -13.55 -12.50
C ALA A 203 -1.31 -14.13 -13.55
N ILE A 204 -2.54 -13.63 -13.62
CA ILE A 204 -3.50 -14.02 -14.68
C ILE A 204 -3.77 -12.84 -15.61
N GLY A 205 -3.77 -13.11 -16.92
CA GLY A 205 -4.11 -12.13 -17.94
C GLY A 205 -2.90 -11.49 -18.61
N GLY A 206 -2.99 -10.19 -18.86
CA GLY A 206 -1.99 -9.43 -19.61
C GLY A 206 -2.13 -9.57 -21.12
N ARG A 207 -1.13 -9.10 -21.88
CA ARG A 207 -1.14 -9.15 -23.34
C ARG A 207 -1.05 -10.60 -23.84
N PRO A 208 -1.67 -10.95 -24.98
CA PRO A 208 -1.66 -12.31 -25.55
C PRO A 208 -0.31 -12.61 -26.23
N GLN A 209 0.77 -12.58 -25.47
CA GLN A 209 2.14 -12.85 -25.93
C GLN A 209 2.91 -13.62 -24.87
N PRO A 210 3.94 -14.40 -25.21
CA PRO A 210 4.86 -15.02 -24.25
C PRO A 210 5.55 -14.01 -23.36
N GLY A 211 6.16 -14.50 -22.27
CA GLY A 211 6.98 -13.72 -21.37
C GLY A 211 6.32 -13.43 -20.01
N PRO A 212 7.08 -12.84 -19.11
CA PRO A 212 6.65 -12.58 -17.75
C PRO A 212 5.60 -11.47 -17.66
N MET A 213 4.95 -11.39 -16.51
CA MET A 213 4.05 -10.31 -16.13
C MET A 213 4.26 -9.97 -14.66
N GLN A 214 4.19 -8.70 -14.31
CA GLN A 214 4.12 -8.30 -12.91
C GLN A 214 2.80 -8.78 -12.29
N GLY A 215 2.87 -9.31 -11.07
CA GLY A 215 1.66 -9.57 -10.28
C GLY A 215 0.96 -8.28 -9.90
N ILE A 216 1.73 -7.24 -9.62
CA ILE A 216 1.25 -5.90 -9.26
C ILE A 216 1.95 -4.90 -10.17
N GLY A 217 1.17 -4.16 -10.95
CA GLY A 217 1.69 -3.13 -11.86
C GLY A 217 1.62 -1.75 -11.21
N GLY A 218 2.74 -1.06 -10.98
CA GLY A 218 2.83 0.37 -10.69
C GLY A 218 2.04 0.97 -9.51
N THR A 219 1.28 0.16 -8.76
CA THR A 219 0.38 0.62 -7.69
C THR A 219 0.89 0.26 -6.28
N LYS A 220 2.20 0.14 -6.11
CA LYS A 220 2.84 -0.32 -4.87
C LYS A 220 3.16 0.81 -3.87
N GLY A 221 2.73 2.03 -4.13
CA GLY A 221 2.87 3.13 -3.19
C GLY A 221 1.98 2.97 -1.95
N ALA A 222 2.21 3.79 -0.95
CA ALA A 222 1.51 3.74 0.33
C ALA A 222 0.60 4.94 0.54
N GLN A 223 -0.55 4.69 1.14
CA GLN A 223 -1.45 5.71 1.67
C GLN A 223 -1.88 6.73 0.61
N VAL A 224 -2.71 6.26 -0.32
CA VAL A 224 -3.33 7.16 -1.31
C VAL A 224 -4.28 8.13 -0.61
N PHE A 225 -4.01 9.41 -0.76
CA PHE A 225 -4.89 10.48 -0.35
C PHE A 225 -5.44 11.22 -1.57
N SER A 226 -6.74 11.51 -1.54
CA SER A 226 -7.33 12.47 -2.46
C SER A 226 -6.80 13.90 -2.16
N TRP A 227 -6.95 14.79 -3.11
CA TRP A 227 -6.62 16.21 -2.87
C TRP A 227 -7.43 16.78 -1.72
N ASP A 228 -8.70 16.40 -1.58
CA ASP A 228 -9.57 16.77 -0.45
C ASP A 228 -8.98 16.28 0.88
N ASP A 229 -8.53 15.02 0.96
CA ASP A 229 -7.95 14.49 2.19
C ASP A 229 -6.72 15.27 2.61
N ILE A 230 -5.85 15.62 1.65
CA ILE A 230 -4.65 16.42 1.91
C ILE A 230 -5.06 17.80 2.42
N GLN A 231 -5.98 18.46 1.72
CA GLN A 231 -6.44 19.78 2.10
C GLN A 231 -7.06 19.82 3.50
N VAL A 232 -7.96 18.89 3.81
CA VAL A 232 -8.62 18.78 5.13
C VAL A 232 -7.59 18.59 6.23
N ARG A 233 -6.57 17.77 6.02
CA ARG A 233 -5.49 17.56 7.01
C ARG A 233 -4.65 18.80 7.20
N MET A 234 -4.30 19.51 6.12
CA MET A 234 -3.56 20.75 6.21
C MET A 234 -4.38 21.87 6.88
N GLN A 235 -5.68 21.93 6.61
CA GLN A 235 -6.61 22.83 7.32
C GLN A 235 -6.68 22.49 8.82
N ALA A 236 -6.79 21.21 9.17
CA ALA A 236 -6.82 20.79 10.56
C ALA A 236 -5.55 21.24 11.31
N VAL A 237 -4.37 21.03 10.72
CA VAL A 237 -3.11 21.50 11.30
C VAL A 237 -3.05 23.02 11.39
N PHE A 238 -3.46 23.73 10.34
CA PHE A 238 -3.48 25.18 10.30
C PHE A 238 -4.35 25.78 11.43
N PHE A 239 -5.50 25.17 11.69
CA PHE A 239 -6.42 25.63 12.73
C PHE A 239 -5.98 25.28 14.17
N LEU A 240 -4.94 24.45 14.35
CA LEU A 240 -4.30 24.28 15.66
C LEU A 240 -3.58 25.56 16.14
N GLY A 241 -3.23 26.46 15.24
CA GLY A 241 -2.53 27.69 15.58
C GLY A 241 -3.45 28.76 16.18
N SER A 242 -2.86 29.62 17.00
CA SER A 242 -3.48 30.85 17.45
C SER A 242 -3.79 31.79 16.27
N PRO A 243 -4.68 32.79 16.40
CA PRO A 243 -4.94 33.76 15.34
C PRO A 243 -3.68 34.43 14.79
N ALA A 244 -2.73 34.79 15.66
CA ALA A 244 -1.46 35.39 15.25
C ALA A 244 -0.59 34.41 14.44
N GLN A 245 -0.50 33.16 14.87
CA GLN A 245 0.23 32.10 14.14
C GLN A 245 -0.42 31.84 12.76
N ARG A 246 -1.73 31.76 12.69
CA ARG A 246 -2.45 31.56 11.42
C ARG A 246 -2.21 32.71 10.44
N THR A 247 -2.15 33.94 10.94
CA THR A 247 -1.79 35.11 10.10
C THR A 247 -0.38 34.95 9.49
N GLN A 248 0.60 34.47 10.29
CA GLN A 248 1.95 34.20 9.80
C GLN A 248 1.96 33.04 8.79
N TRP A 249 1.18 31.97 9.03
CA TRP A 249 1.19 30.77 8.19
C TRP A 249 0.42 30.92 6.89
N ASN A 250 -0.45 31.92 6.77
CA ASN A 250 -1.33 32.09 5.60
C ASN A 250 -0.58 32.17 4.26
N ASN A 251 0.62 32.74 4.26
CA ASN A 251 1.47 32.86 3.07
C ASN A 251 2.55 31.77 2.96
N THR A 252 2.59 30.81 3.87
CA THR A 252 3.49 29.65 3.81
C THR A 252 2.92 28.54 2.93
N ASP A 253 3.73 27.52 2.64
CA ASP A 253 3.24 26.34 1.88
C ASP A 253 2.13 25.59 2.59
N LEU A 254 2.12 25.58 3.92
CA LEU A 254 1.01 25.04 4.70
C LEU A 254 -0.30 25.79 4.40
N GLY A 255 -0.32 27.13 4.52
CA GLY A 255 -1.50 27.93 4.27
C GLY A 255 -1.96 27.85 2.82
N ARG A 256 -1.02 27.90 1.88
CA ARG A 256 -1.32 27.71 0.45
C ARG A 256 -1.93 26.34 0.16
N THR A 257 -1.45 25.26 0.79
CA THR A 257 -2.02 23.91 0.61
C THR A 257 -3.38 23.79 1.29
N ALA A 258 -3.53 24.31 2.51
CA ALA A 258 -4.78 24.26 3.27
C ALA A 258 -5.93 24.97 2.53
N PHE A 259 -5.63 26.04 1.79
CA PHE A 259 -6.63 26.87 1.11
C PHE A 259 -6.43 26.93 -0.42
N ALA A 260 -5.76 25.93 -0.99
CA ALA A 260 -5.57 25.84 -2.43
C ALA A 260 -6.90 25.71 -3.17
N THR A 261 -7.16 26.63 -4.09
CA THR A 261 -8.38 26.62 -4.92
C THR A 261 -8.07 26.22 -6.36
N GLN A 262 -6.89 26.54 -6.88
CA GLN A 262 -6.58 26.37 -8.30
C GLN A 262 -6.27 24.92 -8.71
N LEU A 263 -5.70 24.12 -7.83
CA LEU A 263 -5.43 22.69 -8.09
C LEU A 263 -6.75 21.94 -8.27
N PHE A 264 -7.77 22.36 -7.58
CA PHE A 264 -9.05 21.69 -7.50
C PHE A 264 -9.97 22.04 -8.66
N THR A 265 -9.85 23.24 -9.24
CA THR A 265 -10.66 23.66 -10.39
C THR A 265 -10.31 22.93 -11.69
N ARG A 266 -9.13 22.29 -11.78
CA ARG A 266 -8.72 21.50 -12.95
C ARG A 266 -9.08 20.02 -12.83
N SER A 267 -9.36 19.55 -11.66
CA SER A 267 -9.80 18.17 -11.44
C SER A 267 -11.26 18.10 -11.85
N ALA A 268 -11.52 17.64 -13.06
CA ALA A 268 -12.88 17.45 -13.56
C ALA A 268 -13.67 16.60 -12.56
N TYR A 269 -14.82 17.10 -12.20
CA TYR A 269 -15.53 16.67 -11.11
C TYR A 269 -16.96 16.21 -11.41
N GLN A 270 -17.36 15.11 -10.88
CA GLN A 270 -18.75 14.67 -10.82
C GLN A 270 -19.23 14.57 -9.36
N GLY A 271 -20.27 15.34 -8.98
CA GLY A 271 -20.98 15.24 -7.71
C GLY A 271 -20.31 15.94 -6.50
N GLY A 272 -19.55 17.05 -6.62
CA GLY A 272 -18.99 17.86 -5.51
C GLY A 272 -17.73 17.28 -4.85
N ARG A 273 -17.06 16.28 -5.46
CA ARG A 273 -15.78 15.76 -4.99
C ARG A 273 -14.66 16.05 -5.97
N ILE A 274 -13.52 16.42 -5.45
CA ILE A 274 -12.32 16.63 -6.24
C ILE A 274 -11.73 15.28 -6.62
N ALA A 275 -11.72 14.97 -7.92
CA ALA A 275 -11.15 13.74 -8.43
C ALA A 275 -9.62 13.86 -8.51
N GLY A 276 -8.94 12.83 -8.09
CA GLY A 276 -7.48 12.73 -8.11
C GLY A 276 -6.86 12.62 -6.73
N GLY A 277 -5.67 12.07 -6.70
CA GLY A 277 -4.93 11.83 -5.47
C GLY A 277 -3.50 11.39 -5.77
N VAL A 278 -2.74 11.21 -4.72
CA VAL A 278 -1.35 10.77 -4.77
C VAL A 278 -1.08 9.71 -3.73
N ASN A 279 -0.09 8.88 -3.97
CA ASN A 279 0.56 8.16 -2.88
C ASN A 279 1.30 9.16 -2.01
N LEU A 280 0.88 9.29 -0.75
CA LEU A 280 1.50 10.22 0.19
C LEU A 280 2.88 9.76 0.62
N LYS A 281 3.12 8.46 0.59
CA LYS A 281 4.36 7.81 1.02
C LYS A 281 4.85 6.80 0.00
N ASP A 282 6.17 6.68 -0.12
CA ASP A 282 6.82 5.52 -0.73
C ASP A 282 6.65 4.29 0.17
N ASN A 283 6.43 3.11 -0.42
CA ASN A 283 6.71 1.85 0.26
C ASN A 283 8.16 1.44 -0.01
N LEU A 284 8.84 0.98 1.03
CA LEU A 284 10.24 0.56 0.97
C LEU A 284 10.39 -0.90 1.36
N ARG A 285 11.30 -1.59 0.70
CA ARG A 285 11.63 -3.00 1.00
C ARG A 285 12.58 -3.11 2.17
N GLN A 286 12.35 -4.09 3.04
CA GLN A 286 13.27 -4.41 4.12
C GLN A 286 14.64 -4.81 3.58
N GLY A 287 15.69 -4.18 4.09
CA GLY A 287 17.07 -4.49 3.72
C GLY A 287 17.51 -3.97 2.35
N ASP A 288 16.67 -3.25 1.62
CA ASP A 288 17.05 -2.60 0.37
C ASP A 288 17.84 -1.31 0.62
N ALA A 289 19.16 -1.40 0.44
CA ALA A 289 20.05 -0.25 0.60
C ALA A 289 19.82 0.83 -0.47
N SER A 290 19.24 0.47 -1.63
CA SER A 290 18.92 1.42 -2.69
C SER A 290 17.78 2.35 -2.31
N LYS A 291 16.96 1.96 -1.32
CA LYS A 291 15.74 2.68 -0.92
C LYS A 291 14.84 3.06 -2.11
N THR A 292 14.87 2.25 -3.18
CA THR A 292 14.02 2.49 -4.36
C THR A 292 12.56 2.25 -3.98
N PRO A 293 11.65 3.20 -4.24
CA PRO A 293 10.24 2.99 -3.99
C PRO A 293 9.69 1.79 -4.76
N LEU A 294 8.86 0.99 -4.12
CA LEU A 294 8.36 -0.27 -4.69
C LEU A 294 7.58 -0.09 -5.99
N GLU A 295 6.92 1.05 -6.18
CA GLU A 295 6.21 1.38 -7.42
C GLU A 295 7.12 1.46 -8.65
N PHE A 296 8.41 1.72 -8.45
CA PHE A 296 9.41 1.77 -9.53
C PHE A 296 10.19 0.47 -9.71
N MET A 297 9.90 -0.55 -8.88
CA MET A 297 10.55 -1.86 -8.98
C MET A 297 9.71 -2.80 -9.86
N TYR A 298 10.27 -3.23 -10.99
CA TYR A 298 9.68 -4.30 -11.79
C TYR A 298 9.92 -5.65 -11.12
N GLU A 299 8.85 -6.41 -10.88
CA GLU A 299 8.90 -7.73 -10.29
C GLU A 299 7.93 -8.68 -10.99
N ALA A 300 8.47 -9.63 -11.72
CA ALA A 300 7.66 -10.66 -12.36
C ALA A 300 7.01 -11.58 -11.32
N ALA A 301 5.80 -12.05 -11.60
CA ALA A 301 5.24 -13.19 -10.91
C ALA A 301 6.04 -14.47 -11.24
N ASP A 302 6.01 -15.47 -10.36
CA ASP A 302 6.72 -16.74 -10.55
C ASP A 302 6.13 -17.58 -11.69
N CYS A 303 4.90 -17.31 -12.06
CA CYS A 303 4.16 -17.96 -13.14
C CYS A 303 3.14 -16.97 -13.71
N ARG A 304 2.85 -17.09 -14.98
CA ARG A 304 1.75 -16.37 -15.62
C ARG A 304 0.81 -17.37 -16.29
N MET A 305 -0.49 -17.07 -16.28
CA MET A 305 -1.50 -17.82 -17.00
C MET A 305 -2.46 -16.88 -17.74
N PHE A 306 -3.05 -17.35 -18.83
CA PHE A 306 -4.12 -16.64 -19.52
C PHE A 306 -5.50 -17.07 -18.99
N PHE A 307 -6.48 -16.19 -19.15
CA PHE A 307 -7.88 -16.57 -18.97
C PHE A 307 -8.29 -17.57 -20.06
N THR A 308 -9.08 -18.55 -19.64
CA THR A 308 -9.82 -19.44 -20.56
C THR A 308 -11.31 -19.10 -20.50
N ALA A 309 -12.07 -19.46 -21.52
CA ALA A 309 -13.51 -19.16 -21.54
C ALA A 309 -14.27 -19.65 -20.27
N PRO A 310 -14.03 -20.84 -19.73
CA PRO A 310 -14.68 -21.27 -18.49
C PRO A 310 -14.33 -20.39 -17.27
N MET A 311 -13.16 -19.78 -17.22
CA MET A 311 -12.73 -18.92 -16.09
C MET A 311 -13.48 -17.60 -16.02
N ILE A 312 -14.15 -17.19 -17.10
CA ILE A 312 -14.94 -15.94 -17.15
C ILE A 312 -16.23 -16.09 -16.35
N SER A 313 -16.86 -17.24 -16.43
CA SER A 313 -18.15 -17.51 -15.77
C SER A 313 -18.02 -18.27 -14.44
N ASP A 314 -16.90 -18.96 -14.22
CA ASP A 314 -16.67 -19.78 -13.04
C ASP A 314 -15.29 -19.53 -12.43
N VAL A 315 -15.28 -18.80 -11.30
CA VAL A 315 -14.05 -18.49 -10.57
C VAL A 315 -13.32 -19.74 -10.08
N THR A 316 -14.02 -20.86 -9.86
CA THR A 316 -13.38 -22.11 -9.44
C THR A 316 -12.44 -22.66 -10.50
N GLN A 317 -12.66 -22.37 -11.78
CA GLN A 317 -11.75 -22.75 -12.87
C GLN A 317 -10.45 -21.91 -12.82
N VAL A 318 -10.53 -20.67 -12.36
CA VAL A 318 -9.32 -19.86 -12.12
C VAL A 318 -8.50 -20.52 -11.02
N TRP A 319 -9.11 -20.84 -9.88
CA TRP A 319 -8.41 -21.47 -8.76
C TRP A 319 -7.86 -22.85 -9.11
N LYS A 320 -8.60 -23.69 -9.88
CA LYS A 320 -8.07 -24.94 -10.44
C LYS A 320 -6.82 -24.69 -11.32
N GLY A 321 -6.88 -23.66 -12.16
CA GLY A 321 -5.74 -23.24 -12.97
C GLY A 321 -4.51 -22.85 -12.15
N VAL A 322 -4.70 -22.19 -11.01
CA VAL A 322 -3.63 -21.87 -10.05
C VAL A 322 -3.08 -23.16 -9.42
N VAL A 323 -3.93 -24.06 -8.95
CA VAL A 323 -3.53 -25.33 -8.35
C VAL A 323 -2.68 -26.16 -9.31
N ASP A 324 -3.13 -26.29 -10.53
CA ASP A 324 -2.47 -27.09 -11.55
C ASP A 324 -1.03 -26.60 -11.82
N ARG A 325 -0.81 -25.27 -11.77
CA ARG A 325 0.48 -24.64 -12.05
C ARG A 325 1.39 -24.54 -10.83
N MET A 326 0.83 -24.29 -9.67
CA MET A 326 1.63 -23.90 -8.50
C MET A 326 1.86 -25.04 -7.51
N PHE A 327 1.00 -26.06 -7.52
CA PHE A 327 1.08 -27.14 -6.52
C PHE A 327 1.31 -28.54 -7.10
N LYS A 328 1.17 -28.73 -8.44
CA LYS A 328 1.50 -30.00 -9.09
C LYS A 328 2.96 -30.04 -9.53
N THR A 329 3.55 -31.22 -9.56
CA THR A 329 4.99 -31.44 -9.84
C THR A 329 5.41 -30.84 -11.20
N GLU A 330 4.62 -31.01 -12.24
CA GLU A 330 4.91 -30.48 -13.57
C GLU A 330 4.19 -29.17 -13.88
N GLY A 331 3.57 -28.55 -12.85
CA GLY A 331 2.71 -27.39 -13.03
C GLY A 331 3.37 -26.20 -13.73
N ARG A 332 4.68 -26.02 -13.51
CA ARG A 332 5.44 -24.93 -14.16
C ARG A 332 5.45 -24.99 -15.67
N THR A 333 5.34 -26.15 -16.27
CA THR A 333 5.27 -26.31 -17.72
C THR A 333 3.96 -25.78 -18.30
N MET A 334 2.94 -25.60 -17.48
CA MET A 334 1.64 -25.05 -17.85
C MET A 334 1.56 -23.51 -17.70
N CYS A 335 2.61 -22.86 -17.22
CA CYS A 335 2.71 -21.42 -17.22
C CYS A 335 2.90 -20.89 -18.65
N VAL A 336 2.60 -19.63 -18.90
CA VAL A 336 2.89 -18.98 -20.16
C VAL A 336 4.38 -19.11 -20.47
N GLU A 337 4.72 -19.44 -21.70
CA GLU A 337 6.11 -19.58 -22.14
C GLU A 337 6.95 -18.37 -21.78
N GLY A 338 8.16 -18.59 -21.21
CA GLY A 338 9.07 -17.53 -20.78
C GLY A 338 8.61 -16.74 -19.55
N SER A 339 7.55 -17.17 -18.86
CA SER A 339 7.04 -16.47 -17.66
C SER A 339 7.53 -17.03 -16.35
N THR A 340 8.27 -18.12 -16.36
CA THR A 340 8.82 -18.74 -15.14
C THR A 340 10.30 -18.41 -15.00
N MET A 341 10.79 -18.39 -13.75
CA MET A 341 12.21 -18.19 -13.43
C MET A 341 12.78 -16.84 -13.91
N ASP A 342 11.94 -15.83 -14.06
CA ASP A 342 12.41 -14.48 -14.34
C ASP A 342 13.29 -13.99 -13.16
N LYS A 343 14.43 -13.38 -13.50
CA LYS A 343 15.41 -12.91 -12.51
C LYS A 343 14.88 -11.83 -11.57
N THR A 344 13.80 -11.16 -11.95
CA THR A 344 13.14 -10.14 -11.13
C THR A 344 12.11 -10.73 -10.17
N SER A 345 11.77 -12.02 -10.31
CA SER A 345 10.90 -12.69 -9.35
C SER A 345 11.66 -12.96 -8.05
N VAL A 346 11.20 -12.39 -6.94
CA VAL A 346 11.85 -12.48 -5.62
C VAL A 346 11.14 -13.41 -4.66
N SER A 347 10.06 -14.05 -5.10
CA SER A 347 9.29 -15.00 -4.31
C SER A 347 9.99 -16.36 -4.18
N GLY A 348 9.54 -17.16 -3.23
CA GLY A 348 9.97 -18.57 -3.13
C GLY A 348 11.31 -18.77 -2.45
N GLY A 349 11.71 -17.86 -1.56
CA GLY A 349 12.89 -17.99 -0.73
C GLY A 349 14.20 -17.54 -1.42
N GLY A 350 14.07 -16.85 -2.54
CA GLY A 350 15.17 -16.04 -3.03
C GLY A 350 15.47 -14.98 -1.99
N GLN A 351 16.57 -15.11 -1.25
CA GLN A 351 17.03 -13.97 -0.45
C GLN A 351 17.15 -12.78 -1.39
N PHE A 352 16.50 -11.68 -1.04
CA PHE A 352 16.81 -10.40 -1.65
C PHE A 352 18.31 -10.18 -1.45
N ARG A 353 19.07 -10.49 -2.47
CA ARG A 353 20.46 -10.04 -2.55
C ARG A 353 20.32 -8.57 -2.87
N GLY A 354 20.47 -7.74 -1.86
CA GLY A 354 20.58 -6.30 -2.05
C GLY A 354 21.49 -6.10 -3.25
N GLY A 355 20.90 -5.67 -4.35
CA GLY A 355 21.70 -5.37 -5.53
C GLY A 355 22.74 -4.35 -5.11
N ASP A 356 23.88 -4.38 -5.73
CA ASP A 356 24.99 -3.45 -5.59
C ASP A 356 24.63 -1.99 -5.90
N GLY A 357 23.43 -1.54 -5.52
CA GLY A 357 22.92 -0.17 -5.72
C GLY A 357 22.65 0.21 -7.18
N LYS A 358 22.79 -0.73 -8.12
CA LYS A 358 22.60 -0.47 -9.56
C LYS A 358 21.39 -1.22 -10.12
N ILE A 359 20.24 -1.09 -9.51
CA ILE A 359 18.99 -1.47 -10.17
C ILE A 359 18.68 -0.35 -11.16
N ASN A 360 19.02 -0.58 -12.42
CA ASN A 360 18.48 0.21 -13.52
C ASN A 360 17.02 -0.24 -13.69
N PRO A 361 16.02 0.55 -13.32
CA PRO A 361 14.60 0.18 -13.46
C PRO A 361 14.20 -0.04 -14.92
N PHE A 362 15.06 0.32 -15.88
CA PHE A 362 14.89 0.12 -17.31
C PHE A 362 15.77 -0.99 -17.90
N ALA A 363 16.62 -1.66 -17.13
CA ALA A 363 17.53 -2.69 -17.63
C ALA A 363 16.85 -3.98 -18.10
N GLY A 364 15.55 -4.18 -17.82
CA GLY A 364 14.76 -5.31 -18.31
C GLY A 364 14.19 -5.16 -19.72
N ALA A 365 14.30 -3.97 -20.33
CA ALA A 365 13.72 -3.70 -21.66
C ALA A 365 14.68 -3.89 -22.85
N ALA A 366 15.94 -4.24 -22.61
CA ALA A 366 16.97 -4.13 -23.65
C ALA A 366 17.93 -5.32 -23.79
N THR A 367 17.50 -6.57 -23.67
CA THR A 367 18.30 -7.69 -24.20
C THR A 367 17.43 -8.83 -24.75
N GLY A 368 16.50 -8.51 -25.63
CA GLY A 368 16.04 -9.43 -26.64
C GLY A 368 16.80 -9.10 -27.94
N ASN A 369 17.80 -9.90 -28.27
CA ASN A 369 18.44 -9.85 -29.57
C ASN A 369 17.44 -10.37 -30.62
N GLY A 370 16.52 -9.49 -31.04
CA GLY A 370 15.60 -9.68 -32.14
C GLY A 370 15.86 -8.62 -33.18
N SER A 371 16.24 -9.02 -34.37
CA SER A 371 16.52 -8.19 -35.55
C SER A 371 15.54 -7.02 -35.66
N ARG A 372 16.08 -5.81 -35.80
CA ARG A 372 15.35 -4.58 -36.09
C ARG A 372 14.65 -4.71 -37.48
N GLY A 373 13.36 -4.99 -37.43
CA GLY A 373 12.44 -4.58 -38.48
C GLY A 373 11.99 -3.14 -38.18
N SER A 374 12.31 -2.21 -39.06
CA SER A 374 11.84 -0.84 -38.97
C SER A 374 10.32 -0.81 -39.19
N ASN A 375 9.56 -0.53 -38.13
CA ASN A 375 8.17 -0.12 -38.26
C ASN A 375 7.93 1.12 -37.42
N ASN A 376 7.65 2.23 -38.12
CA ASN A 376 7.13 3.47 -37.58
C ASN A 376 5.95 3.21 -36.61
N PRO A 377 5.88 3.90 -35.48
CA PRO A 377 4.70 3.82 -34.63
C PRO A 377 3.51 4.47 -35.33
N GLN A 378 2.52 3.67 -35.68
CA GLN A 378 1.22 4.19 -36.11
C GLN A 378 0.54 4.88 -34.94
N GLN A 379 0.26 6.15 -35.11
CA GLN A 379 -0.56 6.97 -34.24
C GLN A 379 -1.99 6.41 -34.21
N PHE A 380 -2.42 5.92 -33.07
CA PHE A 380 -3.81 5.50 -32.85
C PHE A 380 -4.70 6.74 -32.75
N THR A 381 -5.39 7.10 -33.82
CA THR A 381 -6.54 7.99 -33.80
C THR A 381 -7.81 7.16 -33.70
N GLY A 382 -8.21 6.81 -32.50
CA GLY A 382 -9.45 6.09 -32.21
C GLY A 382 -10.40 6.98 -31.43
N ALA A 383 -11.27 7.71 -32.08
CA ALA A 383 -12.42 8.34 -31.43
C ALA A 383 -13.51 7.29 -31.24
N ALA A 384 -13.68 6.80 -30.05
CA ALA A 384 -14.83 5.98 -29.66
C ALA A 384 -15.98 6.92 -29.25
N LYS A 385 -17.02 7.00 -30.06
CA LYS A 385 -18.33 7.53 -29.66
C LYS A 385 -19.01 6.50 -28.74
N GLY A 386 -18.93 6.68 -27.43
CA GLY A 386 -19.69 5.93 -26.45
C GLY A 386 -20.96 6.65 -26.06
N ARG A 387 -22.12 6.01 -26.19
CA ARG A 387 -23.40 6.44 -25.63
C ARG A 387 -23.28 6.43 -24.09
N ALA A 388 -23.66 7.56 -23.48
CA ALA A 388 -23.86 7.64 -22.04
C ALA A 388 -25.11 6.85 -21.65
N GLU A 389 -24.95 5.78 -20.91
CA GLU A 389 -26.01 5.19 -20.07
C GLU A 389 -25.73 5.56 -18.63
N GLU A 390 -26.68 6.23 -18.03
CA GLU A 390 -26.70 6.57 -16.59
C GLU A 390 -26.72 5.29 -15.77
N ARG A 391 -25.64 5.03 -15.03
CA ARG A 391 -25.65 4.05 -13.92
C ARG A 391 -25.36 4.77 -12.61
N VAL A 392 -26.38 4.83 -11.79
CA VAL A 392 -26.31 5.27 -10.40
C VAL A 392 -25.41 4.30 -9.64
N TRP A 393 -24.24 4.77 -9.18
CA TRP A 393 -23.35 4.00 -8.33
C TRP A 393 -23.67 4.30 -6.87
N TRP A 394 -24.18 3.29 -6.17
CA TRP A 394 -24.20 3.29 -4.71
C TRP A 394 -22.78 3.08 -4.21
N VAL A 395 -22.24 4.05 -3.46
CA VAL A 395 -21.00 3.87 -2.73
C VAL A 395 -21.30 2.96 -1.54
N VAL A 396 -21.09 1.68 -1.72
CA VAL A 396 -20.93 0.75 -0.60
C VAL A 396 -19.50 0.90 -0.15
N THR A 397 -19.29 1.38 1.07
CA THR A 397 -18.01 1.27 1.78
C THR A 397 -17.70 -0.21 1.91
N GLY A 398 -16.95 -0.73 0.93
CA GLY A 398 -16.62 -2.15 0.85
C GLY A 398 -15.65 -2.54 1.94
N LEU A 399 -16.13 -3.35 2.88
CA LEU A 399 -15.27 -4.25 3.66
C LEU A 399 -14.39 -5.02 2.67
N MET A 400 -13.08 -5.09 2.98
CA MET A 400 -12.13 -5.94 2.28
C MET A 400 -12.65 -7.38 2.25
N MET A 401 -13.23 -7.82 1.15
CA MET A 401 -13.39 -9.24 0.89
C MET A 401 -12.13 -9.73 0.17
N MET A 402 -11.16 -10.22 0.93
CA MET A 402 -10.13 -11.10 0.38
C MET A 402 -10.80 -12.41 0.00
N GLY A 403 -10.84 -12.74 -1.29
CA GLY A 403 -11.19 -14.08 -1.72
C GLY A 403 -10.09 -15.05 -1.26
N MET A 404 -10.35 -15.86 -0.27
CA MET A 404 -9.43 -16.89 0.21
C MET A 404 -10.01 -18.27 -0.06
N MET A 405 -9.21 -19.12 -0.68
CA MET A 405 -9.53 -20.53 -0.86
C MET A 405 -8.42 -21.39 -0.26
N VAL A 406 -8.80 -22.38 0.51
CA VAL A 406 -7.93 -23.43 1.06
C VAL A 406 -8.37 -24.78 0.53
N MET A 407 -7.43 -25.54 0.03
CA MET A 407 -7.65 -26.89 -0.50
C MET A 407 -6.92 -27.94 0.32
#